data_8d14fcd4a277addd214e3b87a303d213
#
_entry.id   8d14fcd4a277addd214e3b87a303d213
#
_cell.length_a   1.000
_cell.length_b   1.000
_cell.length_c   1.000
_cell.angle_alpha   90.00
_cell.angle_beta   90.00
_cell.angle_gamma   90.00
#
_symmetry.space_group_name_H-M   'P 1'
#
loop_
_entity.id
_entity.type
_entity.pdbx_description
1 polymer ?
#
loop_
_entity_poly.entity_id
_entity_poly.type
_entity_poly.pdbx_seq_one_letter_code
_entity_poly.pdbx_strand_id
1 'polypeptide(L)'
;IQLTSEVCNIIKKNNINAEAALYEACESLKQLFLSMDNEAIAQRVTDIEDMRERLTAILLGVKSIDLTQLPDNTIIIADEIHPSMTANMDTVHIAGIISEKGGDTSHASILARALEIPAVLSVKGICSDVKDGEDIIVDGAYGEVFVSPSDITKKIYAKKKKQYDESVIELKKYINKQTVTKDGRRVMLAANIGNALDAAKAVRDGAEGVGLFRTESVSYTHLRAHETEAD
;
A
#
# COMPACT_ATOMS: atom_id res chain seq x y z
N ILE A 1 -26.64 0.38 4.66
CA ILE A 1 -28.11 0.14 4.66
C ILE A 1 -28.59 -0.29 3.26
N GLN A 2 -28.12 0.36 2.19
CA GLN A 2 -28.58 0.06 0.83
C GLN A 2 -28.08 -1.31 0.32
N LEU A 3 -26.81 -1.65 0.51
CA LEU A 3 -26.23 -2.93 0.12
C LEU A 3 -26.85 -4.11 0.84
N THR A 4 -27.09 -4.00 2.16
CA THR A 4 -27.72 -5.07 2.94
C THR A 4 -29.14 -5.38 2.44
N SER A 5 -29.92 -4.34 2.12
CA SER A 5 -31.27 -4.51 1.56
C SER A 5 -31.23 -5.18 0.20
N GLU A 6 -30.26 -4.79 -0.66
CA GLU A 6 -30.06 -5.38 -1.99
C GLU A 6 -29.71 -6.87 -1.87
N VAL A 7 -28.72 -7.22 -1.05
CA VAL A 7 -28.33 -8.61 -0.79
C VAL A 7 -29.52 -9.45 -0.30
N CYS A 8 -30.31 -8.94 0.67
CA CYS A 8 -31.50 -9.63 1.16
C CYS A 8 -32.55 -9.85 0.06
N ASN A 9 -32.72 -8.88 -0.84
CA ASN A 9 -33.65 -9.01 -1.95
C ASN A 9 -33.18 -10.07 -2.96
N ILE A 10 -31.89 -10.10 -3.28
CA ILE A 10 -31.28 -11.09 -4.17
C ILE A 10 -31.45 -12.50 -3.59
N ILE A 11 -31.16 -12.69 -2.30
CA ILE A 11 -31.35 -13.98 -1.61
C ILE A 11 -32.79 -14.48 -1.80
N LYS A 12 -33.77 -13.61 -1.50
CA LYS A 12 -35.19 -13.97 -1.57
C LYS A 12 -35.66 -14.23 -3.00
N LYS A 13 -35.18 -13.45 -3.96
CA LYS A 13 -35.60 -13.53 -5.36
C LYS A 13 -34.98 -14.74 -6.07
N ASN A 14 -33.68 -14.98 -5.85
CA ASN A 14 -32.93 -16.00 -6.59
C ASN A 14 -32.77 -17.30 -5.80
N ASN A 15 -33.19 -17.35 -4.51
CA ASN A 15 -33.02 -18.47 -3.61
C ASN A 15 -31.59 -19.02 -3.53
N ILE A 16 -30.62 -18.10 -3.40
CA ILE A 16 -29.18 -18.37 -3.30
C ILE A 16 -28.67 -18.04 -1.90
N ASN A 17 -27.48 -18.52 -1.55
CA ASN A 17 -26.83 -18.25 -0.27
C ASN A 17 -26.38 -16.77 -0.17
N ALA A 18 -26.00 -16.36 1.05
CA ALA A 18 -25.63 -14.97 1.33
C ALA A 18 -24.36 -14.55 0.58
N GLU A 19 -23.39 -15.44 0.44
CA GLU A 19 -22.12 -15.19 -0.23
C GLU A 19 -22.33 -14.93 -1.73
N ALA A 20 -23.14 -15.74 -2.39
CA ALA A 20 -23.48 -15.55 -3.80
C ALA A 20 -24.27 -14.27 -4.03
N ALA A 21 -25.24 -13.97 -3.15
CA ALA A 21 -26.03 -12.75 -3.23
C ALA A 21 -25.17 -11.49 -3.00
N LEU A 22 -24.22 -11.55 -2.08
CA LEU A 22 -23.25 -10.47 -1.85
C LEU A 22 -22.38 -10.25 -3.09
N TYR A 23 -21.91 -11.34 -3.71
CA TYR A 23 -21.13 -11.24 -4.94
C TYR A 23 -21.93 -10.57 -6.06
N GLU A 24 -23.16 -11.00 -6.32
CA GLU A 24 -24.04 -10.41 -7.35
C GLU A 24 -24.32 -8.92 -7.09
N ALA A 25 -24.59 -8.54 -5.84
CA ALA A 25 -24.83 -7.15 -5.46
C ALA A 25 -23.59 -6.27 -5.69
N CYS A 26 -22.42 -6.74 -5.29
CA CYS A 26 -21.16 -6.00 -5.48
C CYS A 26 -20.77 -5.90 -6.96
N GLU A 27 -20.95 -6.95 -7.75
CA GLU A 27 -20.71 -6.91 -9.20
C GLU A 27 -21.64 -5.92 -9.91
N SER A 28 -22.92 -5.88 -9.52
CA SER A 28 -23.87 -4.90 -10.07
C SER A 28 -23.45 -3.47 -9.76
N LEU A 29 -22.99 -3.22 -8.51
CA LEU A 29 -22.50 -1.92 -8.08
C LEU A 29 -21.21 -1.53 -8.80
N LYS A 30 -20.30 -2.48 -8.99
CA LYS A 30 -19.06 -2.30 -9.77
C LYS A 30 -19.33 -1.90 -11.21
N GLN A 31 -20.24 -2.63 -11.89
CA GLN A 31 -20.63 -2.31 -13.26
C GLN A 31 -21.26 -0.92 -13.37
N LEU A 32 -22.07 -0.53 -12.37
CA LEU A 32 -22.63 0.81 -12.30
C LEU A 32 -21.53 1.87 -12.21
N PHE A 33 -20.54 1.69 -11.36
CA PHE A 33 -19.42 2.64 -11.18
C PHE A 33 -18.53 2.71 -12.43
N LEU A 34 -18.27 1.59 -13.08
CA LEU A 34 -17.51 1.55 -14.33
C LEU A 34 -18.24 2.20 -15.51
N SER A 35 -19.59 2.20 -15.48
CA SER A 35 -20.41 2.84 -16.51
C SER A 35 -20.48 4.37 -16.36
N MET A 36 -20.07 4.90 -15.20
CA MET A 36 -19.99 6.34 -14.99
C MET A 36 -18.70 6.86 -15.61
N ASP A 37 -18.81 7.82 -16.53
CA ASP A 37 -17.67 8.43 -17.22
C ASP A 37 -16.91 9.42 -16.26
N ASN A 38 -16.44 8.86 -15.12
CA ASN A 38 -15.76 9.62 -14.08
C ASN A 38 -14.65 8.76 -13.47
N GLU A 39 -13.40 9.12 -13.72
CA GLU A 39 -12.21 8.39 -13.27
C GLU A 39 -12.14 8.27 -11.73
N ALA A 40 -12.56 9.28 -10.99
CA ALA A 40 -12.59 9.24 -9.52
C ALA A 40 -13.61 8.24 -8.98
N ILE A 41 -14.71 7.99 -9.72
CA ILE A 41 -15.70 6.97 -9.36
C ILE A 41 -15.19 5.57 -9.75
N ALA A 42 -14.52 5.45 -10.90
CA ALA A 42 -13.91 4.19 -11.33
C ALA A 42 -12.86 3.68 -10.32
N GLN A 43 -12.10 4.59 -9.69
CA GLN A 43 -11.14 4.23 -8.63
C GLN A 43 -11.82 3.63 -7.38
N ARG A 44 -13.10 3.92 -7.14
CA ARG A 44 -13.87 3.34 -6.02
C ARG A 44 -14.26 1.88 -6.22
N VAL A 45 -14.03 1.33 -7.39
CA VAL A 45 -14.27 -0.11 -7.67
C VAL A 45 -13.42 -0.98 -6.74
N THR A 46 -12.19 -0.60 -6.48
CA THR A 46 -11.30 -1.30 -5.54
C THR A 46 -11.86 -1.33 -4.12
N ASP A 47 -12.50 -0.24 -3.67
CA ASP A 47 -13.15 -0.20 -2.34
C ASP A 47 -14.34 -1.18 -2.26
N ILE A 48 -15.08 -1.36 -3.36
CA ILE A 48 -16.18 -2.34 -3.44
C ILE A 48 -15.64 -3.76 -3.38
N GLU A 49 -14.54 -4.03 -4.07
CA GLU A 49 -13.89 -5.34 -4.06
C GLU A 49 -13.35 -5.69 -2.67
N ASP A 50 -12.66 -4.77 -2.01
CA ASP A 50 -12.18 -4.94 -0.63
C ASP A 50 -13.34 -5.21 0.35
N MET A 51 -14.41 -4.43 0.26
CA MET A 51 -15.60 -4.64 1.08
C MET A 51 -16.23 -6.01 0.84
N ARG A 52 -16.36 -6.44 -0.42
CA ARG A 52 -16.87 -7.77 -0.78
C ARG A 52 -16.03 -8.88 -0.17
N GLU A 53 -14.71 -8.82 -0.30
CA GLU A 53 -13.80 -9.84 0.22
C GLU A 53 -13.89 -9.96 1.74
N ARG A 54 -13.88 -8.84 2.45
CA ARG A 54 -14.04 -8.81 3.90
C ARG A 54 -15.36 -9.41 4.38
N LEU A 55 -16.48 -9.01 3.76
CA LEU A 55 -17.78 -9.53 4.11
C LEU A 55 -17.90 -11.03 3.77
N THR A 56 -17.35 -11.46 2.65
CA THR A 56 -17.30 -12.87 2.27
C THR A 56 -16.47 -13.69 3.28
N ALA A 57 -15.33 -13.20 3.70
CA ALA A 57 -14.51 -13.86 4.71
C ALA A 57 -15.26 -14.01 6.05
N ILE A 58 -15.99 -12.98 6.47
CA ILE A 58 -16.83 -13.03 7.67
C ILE A 58 -17.94 -14.07 7.53
N LEU A 59 -18.65 -14.09 6.39
CA LEU A 59 -19.73 -15.05 6.12
C LEU A 59 -19.23 -16.51 6.12
N LEU A 60 -18.07 -16.74 5.54
CA LEU A 60 -17.43 -18.06 5.48
C LEU A 60 -16.72 -18.45 6.79
N GLY A 61 -16.66 -17.57 7.79
CA GLY A 61 -15.93 -17.81 9.04
C GLY A 61 -14.42 -17.95 8.85
N VAL A 62 -13.88 -17.45 7.74
CA VAL A 62 -12.44 -17.44 7.48
C VAL A 62 -11.79 -16.41 8.41
N LYS A 63 -10.84 -16.87 9.21
CA LYS A 63 -10.04 -15.95 10.04
C LYS A 63 -9.12 -15.14 9.11
N SER A 64 -9.24 -13.81 9.17
CA SER A 64 -8.23 -12.94 8.58
C SER A 64 -6.88 -13.18 9.25
N ILE A 65 -5.80 -13.11 8.49
CA ILE A 65 -4.45 -13.14 9.04
C ILE A 65 -4.29 -11.93 9.94
N ASP A 66 -3.83 -12.16 11.16
CA ASP A 66 -3.55 -11.09 12.11
C ASP A 66 -2.22 -10.41 11.73
N LEU A 67 -2.32 -9.25 11.13
CA LEU A 67 -1.16 -8.43 10.75
C LEU A 67 -0.73 -7.46 11.85
N THR A 68 -1.31 -7.55 13.06
CA THR A 68 -0.99 -6.65 14.19
C THR A 68 0.23 -7.09 14.99
N GLN A 69 0.66 -8.35 14.84
CA GLN A 69 1.81 -8.92 15.56
C GLN A 69 2.66 -9.74 14.59
N LEU A 70 3.51 -9.06 13.85
CA LEU A 70 4.40 -9.70 12.90
C LEU A 70 5.78 -9.97 13.50
N PRO A 71 6.43 -11.08 13.17
CA PRO A 71 7.85 -11.28 13.49
C PRO A 71 8.74 -10.21 12.85
N ASP A 72 9.90 -9.94 13.45
CA ASP A 72 10.90 -9.05 12.87
C ASP A 72 11.31 -9.51 11.47
N ASN A 73 11.51 -8.55 10.58
CA ASN A 73 11.92 -8.77 9.19
C ASN A 73 10.90 -9.58 8.37
N THR A 74 9.61 -9.43 8.63
CA THR A 74 8.56 -10.08 7.84
C THR A 74 8.43 -9.44 6.46
N ILE A 75 8.37 -10.26 5.43
CA ILE A 75 8.01 -9.86 4.06
C ILE A 75 6.55 -10.25 3.83
N ILE A 76 5.72 -9.27 3.46
CA ILE A 76 4.32 -9.51 3.13
C ILE A 76 4.21 -9.90 1.67
N ILE A 77 3.53 -11.04 1.43
CA ILE A 77 3.23 -11.53 0.08
C ILE A 77 1.71 -11.64 -0.04
N ALA A 78 1.15 -11.01 -1.05
CA ALA A 78 -0.28 -11.04 -1.30
C ALA A 78 -0.58 -10.99 -2.80
N ASP A 79 -1.76 -11.45 -3.20
CA ASP A 79 -2.28 -11.25 -4.55
C ASP A 79 -2.41 -9.75 -4.83
N GLU A 80 -3.06 -9.03 -3.91
CA GLU A 80 -3.18 -7.58 -3.92
C GLU A 80 -3.20 -7.04 -2.48
N ILE A 81 -2.62 -5.86 -2.26
CA ILE A 81 -2.65 -5.18 -0.96
C ILE A 81 -3.80 -4.17 -0.95
N HIS A 82 -4.82 -4.45 -0.14
CA HIS A 82 -5.99 -3.58 0.00
C HIS A 82 -5.86 -2.61 1.18
N PRO A 83 -6.56 -1.45 1.17
CA PRO A 83 -6.53 -0.47 2.24
C PRO A 83 -6.89 -1.05 3.61
N SER A 84 -7.83 -1.97 3.65
CA SER A 84 -8.27 -2.63 4.89
C SER A 84 -7.18 -3.49 5.54
N MET A 85 -6.30 -4.07 4.74
CA MET A 85 -5.15 -4.84 5.25
C MET A 85 -4.14 -3.94 5.93
N THR A 86 -3.97 -2.73 5.40
CA THR A 86 -2.95 -1.78 5.88
C THR A 86 -3.37 -0.98 7.11
N ALA A 87 -4.67 -0.84 7.36
CA ALA A 87 -5.22 -0.03 8.44
C ALA A 87 -4.77 -0.47 9.85
N ASN A 88 -4.55 -1.77 10.06
CA ASN A 88 -4.14 -2.35 11.35
C ASN A 88 -2.82 -3.13 11.25
N MET A 89 -2.05 -2.92 10.20
CA MET A 89 -0.80 -3.64 9.95
C MET A 89 0.32 -3.14 10.87
N ASP A 90 1.06 -4.07 11.46
CA ASP A 90 2.28 -3.76 12.22
C ASP A 90 3.40 -3.39 11.25
N THR A 91 3.50 -2.10 10.96
CA THR A 91 4.43 -1.56 9.96
C THR A 91 5.88 -1.55 10.43
N VAL A 92 6.14 -1.73 11.72
CA VAL A 92 7.50 -1.66 12.30
C VAL A 92 8.31 -2.91 11.94
N HIS A 93 7.66 -4.07 11.85
CA HIS A 93 8.32 -5.36 11.64
C HIS A 93 8.35 -5.79 10.16
N ILE A 94 7.76 -4.99 9.26
CA ILE A 94 7.74 -5.28 7.82
C ILE A 94 9.05 -4.88 7.17
N ALA A 95 9.72 -5.84 6.53
CA ALA A 95 10.97 -5.63 5.81
C ALA A 95 10.81 -5.50 4.30
N GLY A 96 9.65 -5.84 3.75
CA GLY A 96 9.38 -5.73 2.32
C GLY A 96 7.98 -6.17 1.93
N ILE A 97 7.56 -5.82 0.72
CA ILE A 97 6.26 -6.16 0.16
C ILE A 97 6.43 -6.79 -1.23
N ILE A 98 5.70 -7.88 -1.47
CA ILE A 98 5.59 -8.50 -2.80
C ILE A 98 4.11 -8.67 -3.12
N SER A 99 3.68 -8.34 -4.34
CA SER A 99 2.31 -8.60 -4.77
C SER A 99 2.23 -9.16 -6.18
N GLU A 100 1.22 -10.02 -6.43
CA GLU A 100 0.97 -10.55 -7.78
C GLU A 100 0.34 -9.51 -8.69
N LYS A 101 -0.47 -8.62 -8.11
CA LYS A 101 -1.14 -7.52 -8.79
C LYS A 101 -0.66 -6.17 -8.28
N GLY A 102 -1.05 -5.15 -8.98
CA GLY A 102 -0.73 -3.76 -8.62
C GLY A 102 0.38 -3.17 -9.49
N GLY A 103 0.46 -1.86 -9.47
CA GLY A 103 1.43 -1.07 -10.20
C GLY A 103 1.88 0.14 -9.36
N ASP A 104 2.49 1.12 -10.00
CA ASP A 104 3.09 2.29 -9.33
C ASP A 104 2.11 3.12 -8.51
N THR A 105 0.82 3.06 -8.78
CA THR A 105 -0.25 3.76 -8.08
C THR A 105 -1.06 2.87 -7.13
N SER A 106 -0.70 1.59 -7.01
CA SER A 106 -1.39 0.65 -6.11
C SER A 106 -1.15 0.97 -4.63
N HIS A 107 -2.03 0.49 -3.76
CA HIS A 107 -1.88 0.63 -2.31
C HIS A 107 -0.57 0.05 -1.79
N ALA A 108 -0.13 -1.08 -2.33
CA ALA A 108 1.17 -1.69 -2.01
C ALA A 108 2.34 -0.74 -2.28
N SER A 109 2.33 -0.07 -3.43
CA SER A 109 3.36 0.90 -3.83
C SER A 109 3.35 2.14 -2.91
N ILE A 110 2.16 2.67 -2.61
CA ILE A 110 1.99 3.83 -1.71
C ILE A 110 2.50 3.47 -0.31
N LEU A 111 2.11 2.31 0.21
CA LEU A 111 2.53 1.83 1.54
C LEU A 111 4.05 1.65 1.60
N ALA A 112 4.64 0.95 0.63
CA ALA A 112 6.08 0.69 0.59
C ALA A 112 6.90 1.98 0.57
N ARG A 113 6.46 2.98 -0.20
CA ARG A 113 7.09 4.32 -0.23
C ARG A 113 6.95 5.05 1.11
N ALA A 114 5.77 4.97 1.75
CA ALA A 114 5.55 5.59 3.05
C ALA A 114 6.42 4.99 4.14
N LEU A 115 6.64 3.67 4.11
CA LEU A 115 7.46 2.91 5.05
C LEU A 115 8.95 2.89 4.68
N GLU A 116 9.33 3.36 3.51
CA GLU A 116 10.71 3.30 2.97
C GLU A 116 11.27 1.87 2.90
N ILE A 117 10.40 0.89 2.60
CA ILE A 117 10.77 -0.51 2.46
C ILE A 117 10.77 -0.95 0.99
N PRO A 118 11.57 -1.97 0.61
CA PRO A 118 11.57 -2.49 -0.74
C PRO A 118 10.22 -3.13 -1.09
N ALA A 119 9.76 -2.92 -2.32
CA ALA A 119 8.59 -3.58 -2.87
C ALA A 119 8.84 -4.05 -4.29
N VAL A 120 8.33 -5.23 -4.61
CA VAL A 120 8.29 -5.78 -5.97
C VAL A 120 6.85 -6.18 -6.28
N LEU A 121 6.27 -5.56 -7.29
CA LEU A 121 4.87 -5.71 -7.67
C LEU A 121 4.74 -6.45 -8.99
N SER A 122 3.56 -7.00 -9.26
CA SER A 122 3.26 -7.75 -10.48
C SER A 122 4.08 -9.04 -10.64
N VAL A 123 4.41 -9.72 -9.53
CA VAL A 123 5.13 -10.98 -9.51
C VAL A 123 4.14 -12.14 -9.61
N LYS A 124 3.82 -12.55 -10.83
CA LYS A 124 2.81 -13.60 -11.08
C LYS A 124 3.19 -14.94 -10.47
N GLY A 125 2.25 -15.56 -9.76
CA GLY A 125 2.40 -16.90 -9.18
C GLY A 125 3.13 -16.93 -7.85
N ILE A 126 3.63 -15.82 -7.33
CA ILE A 126 4.43 -15.80 -6.10
C ILE A 126 3.67 -16.34 -4.87
N CYS A 127 2.36 -16.09 -4.79
CA CYS A 127 1.54 -16.61 -3.70
C CYS A 127 1.42 -18.15 -3.70
N SER A 128 1.58 -18.76 -4.86
CA SER A 128 1.60 -20.25 -5.00
C SER A 128 2.97 -20.84 -4.79
N ASP A 129 4.02 -20.08 -5.05
CA ASP A 129 5.41 -20.54 -5.03
C ASP A 129 6.07 -20.43 -3.66
N VAL A 130 5.46 -19.69 -2.74
CA VAL A 130 6.02 -19.38 -1.40
C VAL A 130 5.12 -19.92 -0.31
N LYS A 131 5.74 -20.45 0.75
CA LYS A 131 5.05 -20.87 1.98
C LYS A 131 5.32 -19.90 3.12
N ASP A 132 4.38 -19.83 4.05
CA ASP A 132 4.56 -19.04 5.27
C ASP A 132 5.81 -19.47 6.04
N GLY A 133 6.60 -18.48 6.44
CA GLY A 133 7.87 -18.70 7.16
C GLY A 133 9.07 -19.05 6.29
N GLU A 134 8.93 -19.03 4.97
CA GLU A 134 10.03 -19.28 4.05
C GLU A 134 10.97 -18.06 3.93
N ASP A 135 12.27 -18.32 3.82
CA ASP A 135 13.27 -17.25 3.64
C ASP A 135 13.17 -16.65 2.23
N ILE A 136 13.07 -15.33 2.17
CA ILE A 136 12.96 -14.57 0.91
C ILE A 136 13.89 -13.36 0.93
N ILE A 137 14.44 -13.02 -0.23
CA ILE A 137 15.14 -11.77 -0.47
C ILE A 137 14.34 -10.94 -1.47
N VAL A 138 14.12 -9.67 -1.14
CA VAL A 138 13.47 -8.67 -1.99
C VAL A 138 14.47 -7.56 -2.30
N ASP A 139 14.75 -7.33 -3.57
CA ASP A 139 15.53 -6.19 -4.05
C ASP A 139 14.61 -5.26 -4.86
N GLY A 140 14.07 -4.24 -4.19
CA GLY A 140 13.18 -3.25 -4.81
C GLY A 140 13.87 -2.32 -5.80
N ALA A 141 15.21 -2.22 -5.76
CA ALA A 141 15.96 -1.38 -6.70
C ALA A 141 16.08 -2.03 -8.09
N TYR A 142 16.19 -3.37 -8.12
CA TYR A 142 16.31 -4.14 -9.36
C TYR A 142 15.04 -4.93 -9.71
N GLY A 143 14.02 -4.94 -8.84
CA GLY A 143 12.81 -5.71 -9.04
C GLY A 143 13.03 -7.22 -8.95
N GLU A 144 13.97 -7.67 -8.11
CA GLU A 144 14.36 -9.07 -7.98
C GLU A 144 13.80 -9.67 -6.69
N VAL A 145 13.29 -10.90 -6.81
CA VAL A 145 12.79 -11.72 -5.69
C VAL A 145 13.48 -13.08 -5.73
N PHE A 146 14.03 -13.52 -4.62
CA PHE A 146 14.66 -14.83 -4.48
C PHE A 146 13.94 -15.61 -3.39
N VAL A 147 13.25 -16.67 -3.80
CA VAL A 147 12.58 -17.63 -2.89
C VAL A 147 13.60 -18.68 -2.47
N SER A 148 13.64 -19.03 -1.19
CA SER A 148 14.59 -19.99 -0.63
C SER A 148 16.05 -19.76 -1.08
N PRO A 149 16.59 -18.53 -0.90
CA PRO A 149 17.89 -18.17 -1.44
C PRO A 149 19.02 -19.02 -0.86
N SER A 150 20.00 -19.38 -1.71
CA SER A 150 21.19 -20.08 -1.27
C SER A 150 22.03 -19.24 -0.29
N ASP A 151 22.88 -19.88 0.52
CA ASP A 151 23.78 -19.18 1.45
C ASP A 151 24.70 -18.18 0.73
N ILE A 152 25.08 -18.50 -0.50
CA ILE A 152 25.89 -17.59 -1.34
C ILE A 152 25.05 -16.34 -1.68
N THR A 153 23.83 -16.52 -2.12
CA THR A 153 22.90 -15.42 -2.44
C THR A 153 22.63 -14.58 -1.20
N LYS A 154 22.36 -15.20 -0.06
CA LYS A 154 22.16 -14.48 1.22
C LYS A 154 23.37 -13.61 1.58
N LYS A 155 24.59 -14.12 1.44
CA LYS A 155 25.83 -13.36 1.71
C LYS A 155 26.00 -12.16 0.75
N ILE A 156 25.69 -12.35 -0.53
CA ILE A 156 25.79 -11.27 -1.54
C ILE A 156 24.81 -10.16 -1.18
N TYR A 157 23.54 -10.49 -0.89
CA TYR A 157 22.52 -9.49 -0.61
C TYR A 157 22.69 -8.86 0.78
N ALA A 158 23.20 -9.58 1.78
CA ALA A 158 23.59 -9.01 3.06
C ALA A 158 24.67 -7.92 2.88
N LYS A 159 25.65 -8.16 1.99
CA LYS A 159 26.66 -7.15 1.66
C LYS A 159 26.06 -5.94 0.92
N LYS A 160 25.16 -6.18 -0.05
CA LYS A 160 24.45 -5.11 -0.77
C LYS A 160 23.64 -4.24 0.21
N LYS A 161 22.87 -4.88 1.11
CA LYS A 161 22.09 -4.17 2.13
C LYS A 161 22.99 -3.31 3.02
N LYS A 162 24.08 -3.86 3.52
CA LYS A 162 25.04 -3.10 4.33
C LYS A 162 25.57 -1.86 3.59
N GLN A 163 25.94 -2.01 2.32
CA GLN A 163 26.40 -0.88 1.49
C GLN A 163 25.31 0.18 1.29
N TYR A 164 24.06 -0.25 1.10
CA TYR A 164 22.93 0.65 1.01
C TYR A 164 22.73 1.43 2.33
N ASP A 165 22.71 0.72 3.48
CA ASP A 165 22.55 1.32 4.80
C ASP A 165 23.67 2.33 5.11
N GLU A 166 24.93 2.00 4.75
CA GLU A 166 26.07 2.89 4.87
C GLU A 166 25.91 4.15 4.00
N SER A 167 25.39 4.01 2.77
CA SER A 167 25.11 5.15 1.88
C SER A 167 24.00 6.05 2.41
N VAL A 168 22.93 5.47 3.00
CA VAL A 168 21.85 6.23 3.63
C VAL A 168 22.37 7.04 4.83
N ILE A 169 23.24 6.43 5.65
CA ILE A 169 23.89 7.13 6.79
C ILE A 169 24.76 8.28 6.28
N GLU A 170 25.51 8.07 5.19
CA GLU A 170 26.33 9.11 4.58
C GLU A 170 25.48 10.28 4.07
N LEU A 171 24.37 10.00 3.39
CA LEU A 171 23.43 11.02 2.90
C LEU A 171 22.82 11.84 4.04
N LYS A 172 22.51 11.23 5.18
CA LYS A 172 21.97 11.92 6.36
C LYS A 172 22.90 13.04 6.89
N LYS A 173 24.21 12.98 6.63
CA LYS A 173 25.16 14.04 6.99
C LYS A 173 24.94 15.35 6.22
N TYR A 174 24.16 15.31 5.15
CA TYR A 174 23.87 16.46 4.30
C TYR A 174 22.56 17.16 4.64
N ILE A 175 21.67 16.56 5.46
CA ILE A 175 20.35 17.10 5.80
C ILE A 175 20.39 18.54 6.30
N ASN A 176 21.38 18.89 7.13
CA ASN A 176 21.50 20.24 7.72
C ASN A 176 22.48 21.15 6.95
N LYS A 177 22.94 20.73 5.77
CA LYS A 177 23.86 21.55 4.97
C LYS A 177 23.06 22.40 3.97
N GLN A 178 23.49 23.65 3.81
CA GLN A 178 22.91 24.50 2.77
C GLN A 178 23.19 23.90 1.39
N THR A 179 22.18 23.84 0.56
CA THR A 179 22.32 23.39 -0.83
C THR A 179 22.87 24.52 -1.68
N VAL A 180 24.09 24.32 -2.17
CA VAL A 180 24.80 25.27 -3.03
C VAL A 180 25.31 24.56 -4.27
N THR A 181 25.19 25.19 -5.42
CA THR A 181 25.76 24.73 -6.68
C THR A 181 27.30 24.89 -6.68
N LYS A 182 27.99 24.27 -7.63
CA LYS A 182 29.46 24.36 -7.73
C LYS A 182 29.98 25.79 -7.93
N ASP A 183 29.16 26.66 -8.50
CA ASP A 183 29.43 28.10 -8.69
C ASP A 183 29.00 28.96 -7.48
N GLY A 184 28.64 28.32 -6.36
CA GLY A 184 28.32 29.00 -5.11
C GLY A 184 26.91 29.56 -4.99
N ARG A 185 26.00 29.29 -5.94
CA ARG A 185 24.62 29.75 -5.88
C ARG A 185 23.80 28.89 -4.93
N ARG A 186 23.10 29.52 -3.99
CA ARG A 186 22.16 28.81 -3.09
C ARG A 186 20.93 28.37 -3.85
N VAL A 187 20.50 27.13 -3.62
CA VAL A 187 19.27 26.55 -4.14
C VAL A 187 18.40 26.10 -2.97
N MET A 188 17.15 26.47 -2.98
CA MET A 188 16.17 26.04 -1.97
C MET A 188 15.69 24.62 -2.31
N LEU A 189 15.76 23.72 -1.34
CA LEU A 189 15.18 22.38 -1.44
C LEU A 189 13.73 22.41 -0.97
N ALA A 190 12.82 22.13 -1.88
CA ALA A 190 11.39 22.07 -1.59
C ALA A 190 10.85 20.66 -1.82
N ALA A 191 10.01 20.17 -0.90
CA ALA A 191 9.40 18.85 -0.99
C ALA A 191 8.03 18.91 -1.66
N ASN A 192 7.67 17.83 -2.35
CA ASN A 192 6.30 17.57 -2.75
C ASN A 192 5.64 16.77 -1.63
N ILE A 193 4.50 17.21 -1.14
CA ILE A 193 3.76 16.57 -0.05
C ILE A 193 2.31 16.33 -0.45
N GLY A 194 1.69 15.28 0.12
CA GLY A 194 0.27 14.96 -0.05
C GLY A 194 -0.54 15.08 1.24
N ASN A 195 0.13 15.09 2.41
CA ASN A 195 -0.52 15.12 3.71
C ASN A 195 0.42 15.70 4.79
N ALA A 196 -0.09 15.83 6.02
CA ALA A 196 0.67 16.38 7.14
C ALA A 196 1.85 15.49 7.58
N LEU A 197 1.75 14.16 7.42
CA LEU A 197 2.83 13.23 7.76
C LEU A 197 4.00 13.38 6.79
N ASP A 198 3.71 13.57 5.50
CA ASP A 198 4.74 13.84 4.49
C ASP A 198 5.47 15.16 4.80
N ALA A 199 4.75 16.18 5.30
CA ALA A 199 5.37 17.44 5.69
C ALA A 199 6.36 17.25 6.86
N ALA A 200 5.97 16.49 7.89
CA ALA A 200 6.85 16.19 9.01
C ALA A 200 8.10 15.40 8.58
N LYS A 201 7.92 14.45 7.64
CA LYS A 201 9.02 13.70 7.03
C LYS A 201 9.94 14.61 6.21
N ALA A 202 9.38 15.45 5.34
CA ALA A 202 10.13 16.37 4.51
C ALA A 202 11.03 17.32 5.34
N VAL A 203 10.51 17.84 6.45
CA VAL A 203 11.29 18.69 7.38
C VAL A 203 12.43 17.88 8.00
N ARG A 204 12.16 16.65 8.47
CA ARG A 204 13.19 15.76 9.03
C ARG A 204 14.30 15.43 8.02
N ASP A 205 13.93 15.30 6.74
CA ASP A 205 14.84 14.98 5.65
C ASP A 205 15.52 16.22 5.03
N GLY A 206 15.31 17.40 5.61
CA GLY A 206 16.02 18.64 5.30
C GLY A 206 15.36 19.53 4.25
N ALA A 207 14.07 19.35 3.96
CA ALA A 207 13.36 20.28 3.08
C ALA A 207 13.22 21.66 3.73
N GLU A 208 13.50 22.70 2.95
CA GLU A 208 13.41 24.11 3.37
C GLU A 208 12.00 24.71 3.15
N GLY A 209 11.15 24.01 2.40
CA GLY A 209 9.80 24.44 2.11
C GLY A 209 9.00 23.39 1.33
N VAL A 210 7.75 23.73 1.04
CA VAL A 210 6.84 22.92 0.22
C VAL A 210 6.85 23.47 -1.20
N GLY A 211 7.21 22.65 -2.17
CA GLY A 211 7.20 22.98 -3.59
C GLY A 211 5.85 22.71 -4.23
N LEU A 212 5.23 21.57 -3.86
CA LEU A 212 3.92 21.18 -4.34
C LEU A 212 3.15 20.46 -3.22
N PHE A 213 1.92 20.87 -3.00
CA PHE A 213 0.96 20.16 -2.15
C PHE A 213 -0.10 19.50 -3.02
N ARG A 214 -0.16 18.15 -2.99
CA ARG A 214 -1.16 17.37 -3.72
C ARG A 214 -2.26 16.93 -2.75
N THR A 215 -3.46 17.48 -2.91
CA THR A 215 -4.60 17.18 -2.03
C THR A 215 -5.32 15.90 -2.40
N GLU A 216 -4.99 15.25 -3.51
CA GLU A 216 -5.64 14.03 -4.00
C GLU A 216 -5.50 12.86 -3.00
N SER A 217 -4.38 12.78 -2.27
CA SER A 217 -4.15 11.75 -1.25
C SER A 217 -4.93 11.99 0.06
N VAL A 218 -5.42 13.20 0.30
CA VAL A 218 -6.19 13.54 1.52
C VAL A 218 -7.58 12.91 1.48
N SER A 219 -8.11 12.60 0.30
CA SER A 219 -9.43 11.99 0.12
C SER A 219 -9.54 10.57 0.68
N TYR A 220 -8.41 9.89 0.92
CA TYR A 220 -8.39 8.49 1.36
C TYR A 220 -8.14 8.30 2.86
N THR A 221 -7.60 9.31 3.56
CA THR A 221 -7.17 9.15 4.96
C THR A 221 -8.02 9.92 5.97
N HIS A 222 -8.86 10.85 5.53
CA HIS A 222 -9.81 11.53 6.38
C HIS A 222 -11.23 11.29 5.88
N LEU A 223 -12.04 10.59 6.67
CA LEU A 223 -13.44 10.93 6.81
C LEU A 223 -13.45 12.45 7.00
N ARG A 224 -14.00 13.18 6.02
CA ARG A 224 -14.28 14.59 6.18
C ARG A 224 -15.05 14.75 7.50
N ALA A 225 -14.34 15.12 8.55
CA ALA A 225 -14.97 15.63 9.73
C ALA A 225 -15.62 16.93 9.29
N HIS A 226 -16.95 16.87 9.08
CA HIS A 226 -17.84 18.02 8.97
C HIS A 226 -17.25 19.20 8.18
N GLU A 227 -17.40 19.22 6.86
CA GLU A 227 -17.69 20.47 6.20
C GLU A 227 -19.07 20.91 6.73
N THR A 228 -19.08 21.63 7.81
CA THR A 228 -20.18 22.53 8.11
C THR A 228 -20.17 23.53 6.98
N GLU A 229 -21.23 23.54 6.17
CA GLU A 229 -21.61 24.69 5.38
C GLU A 229 -21.55 25.91 6.30
N ALA A 230 -20.55 26.73 6.09
CA ALA A 230 -20.53 28.09 6.59
C ALA A 230 -20.39 28.97 5.35
N ASP A 231 -21.49 29.60 5.06
CA ASP A 231 -21.81 30.74 4.21
C ASP A 231 -20.69 31.39 3.39
#